data_1435e5472bda7ee1c15841d67560230d
#
_entry.id   1435e5472bda7ee1c15841d67560230d
#
_cell.length_a   1.000
_cell.length_b   1.000
_cell.length_c   1.000
_cell.angle_alpha   90.00
_cell.angle_beta   90.00
_cell.angle_gamma   90.00
#
_symmetry.space_group_name_H-M   'P 1'
#
loop_
_entity.id
_entity.type
_entity.pdbx_description
1 polymer ?
#
loop_
_entity_poly.entity_id
_entity_poly.type
_entity_poly.pdbx_seq_one_letter_code
_entity_poly.pdbx_strand_id
1 'polypeptide(L)'
;KNALTVLFTVRASHLKHHAGQVSFPGGKQEPTDHSLVETALRETHEEVGLHPDKIEIVGNLPLYRTVSRYEVIPYIGFICAPTDIILDKNEVDSTFEVPLNFLMDKNNHLIHWVKRKDGQFPVYFIPWKEHNIWGATAAFVRNLSNHF
;
A
#
# COMPACT_ATOMS: atom_id res chain seq x y z
N LYS A 1 -24.80 -6.78 2.58
CA LYS A 1 -24.10 -5.63 3.15
C LYS A 1 -22.61 -5.76 2.82
N ASN A 2 -22.08 -4.78 2.13
CA ASN A 2 -20.70 -4.82 1.68
C ASN A 2 -19.78 -4.24 2.76
N ALA A 3 -18.95 -5.10 3.34
CA ALA A 3 -17.90 -4.64 4.23
C ALA A 3 -16.79 -3.96 3.40
N LEU A 4 -16.10 -3.00 4.02
CA LEU A 4 -14.97 -2.34 3.36
C LEU A 4 -13.81 -3.31 3.25
N THR A 5 -13.14 -3.25 2.12
CA THR A 5 -11.90 -3.98 1.87
C THR A 5 -10.80 -3.00 1.46
N VAL A 6 -9.56 -3.45 1.55
CA VAL A 6 -8.39 -2.69 1.11
C VAL A 6 -7.76 -3.42 -0.06
N LEU A 7 -7.50 -2.70 -1.13
CA LEU A 7 -6.88 -3.24 -2.35
C LEU A 7 -5.36 -3.21 -2.22
N PHE A 8 -4.75 -4.36 -2.44
CA PHE A 8 -3.29 -4.52 -2.50
C PHE A 8 -2.87 -4.95 -3.88
N THR A 9 -1.65 -4.60 -4.24
CA THR A 9 -1.00 -5.07 -5.47
C THR A 9 0.10 -6.06 -5.13
N VAL A 10 0.38 -6.96 -6.07
CA VAL A 10 1.57 -7.82 -6.04
C VAL A 10 2.47 -7.36 -7.17
N ARG A 11 3.66 -6.91 -6.83
CA ARG A 11 4.61 -6.38 -7.82
C ARG A 11 5.04 -7.48 -8.78
N ALA A 12 5.24 -7.10 -10.04
CA ALA A 12 5.64 -8.05 -11.06
C ALA A 12 6.97 -8.72 -10.70
N SER A 13 7.08 -10.01 -10.98
CA SER A 13 8.22 -10.83 -10.56
C SER A 13 9.51 -10.51 -11.31
N HIS A 14 9.43 -9.86 -12.48
CA HIS A 14 10.59 -9.49 -13.27
C HIS A 14 11.23 -8.14 -12.89
N LEU A 15 10.63 -7.41 -11.95
CA LEU A 15 11.15 -6.11 -11.54
C LEU A 15 12.48 -6.25 -10.79
N LYS A 16 13.36 -5.25 -10.94
CA LYS A 16 14.67 -5.25 -10.27
C LYS A 16 14.56 -5.05 -8.76
N HIS A 17 13.56 -4.26 -8.33
CA HIS A 17 13.38 -3.92 -6.92
C HIS A 17 12.03 -4.43 -6.43
N HIS A 18 12.05 -5.09 -5.28
CA HIS A 18 10.84 -5.53 -4.59
C HIS A 18 9.94 -6.44 -5.42
N ALA A 19 10.54 -7.26 -6.31
CA ALA A 19 9.80 -8.19 -7.16
C ALA A 19 8.94 -9.14 -6.32
N GLY A 20 7.69 -9.33 -6.74
CA GLY A 20 6.75 -10.23 -6.07
C GLY A 20 6.23 -9.76 -4.71
N GLN A 21 6.63 -8.58 -4.24
CA GLN A 21 6.18 -8.07 -2.95
C GLN A 21 4.78 -7.48 -3.01
N VAL A 22 4.07 -7.61 -1.91
CA VAL A 22 2.77 -6.95 -1.73
C VAL A 22 3.01 -5.46 -1.47
N SER A 23 2.24 -4.63 -2.14
CA SER A 23 2.43 -3.19 -2.09
C SER A 23 1.09 -2.48 -2.30
N PHE A 24 1.13 -1.16 -2.17
CA PHE A 24 0.08 -0.26 -2.63
C PHE A 24 0.57 0.43 -3.90
N PRO A 25 -0.35 0.85 -4.78
CA PRO A 25 0.05 1.64 -5.94
C PRO A 25 0.73 2.94 -5.49
N GLY A 26 1.79 3.31 -6.17
CA GLY A 26 2.49 4.55 -5.86
C GLY A 26 3.82 4.65 -6.57
N GLY A 27 4.48 5.79 -6.39
CA GLY A 27 5.77 6.04 -7.00
C GLY A 27 6.30 7.43 -6.70
N LYS A 28 7.28 7.83 -7.47
CA LYS A 28 7.95 9.13 -7.30
C LYS A 28 7.17 10.24 -8.01
N GLN A 29 7.20 11.42 -7.40
CA GLN A 29 6.64 12.61 -8.03
C GLN A 29 7.40 12.94 -9.31
N GLU A 30 6.67 13.17 -10.39
CA GLU A 30 7.20 13.64 -11.65
C GLU A 30 7.01 15.14 -11.79
N PRO A 31 7.79 15.81 -12.69
CA PRO A 31 7.66 17.26 -12.87
C PRO A 31 6.25 17.73 -13.25
N THR A 32 5.47 16.85 -13.90
CA THR A 32 4.09 17.16 -14.28
C THR A 32 3.09 17.01 -13.14
N ASP A 33 3.48 16.38 -12.04
CA ASP A 33 2.61 16.23 -10.88
C ASP A 33 2.65 17.50 -10.04
N HIS A 34 1.50 18.11 -9.82
CA HIS A 34 1.41 19.36 -9.04
C HIS A 34 1.47 19.11 -7.53
N SER A 35 1.25 17.88 -7.11
CA SER A 35 1.25 17.51 -5.69
C SER A 35 1.52 16.01 -5.54
N LEU A 36 1.80 15.59 -4.30
CA LEU A 36 1.98 14.16 -4.00
C LEU A 36 0.66 13.39 -4.13
N VAL A 37 -0.48 14.04 -3.89
CA VAL A 37 -1.79 13.41 -4.14
C VAL A 37 -1.94 13.08 -5.62
N GLU A 38 -1.57 14.01 -6.50
CA GLU A 38 -1.61 13.72 -7.94
C GLU A 38 -0.70 12.56 -8.32
N THR A 39 0.47 12.49 -7.70
CA THR A 39 1.38 11.37 -7.92
C THR A 39 0.72 10.03 -7.55
N ALA A 40 0.10 9.97 -6.38
CA ALA A 40 -0.57 8.75 -5.92
C ALA A 40 -1.72 8.36 -6.86
N LEU A 41 -2.51 9.33 -7.29
CA LEU A 41 -3.63 9.07 -8.21
C LEU A 41 -3.15 8.66 -9.60
N ARG A 42 -2.11 9.31 -10.12
CA ARG A 42 -1.52 8.98 -11.43
C ARG A 42 -0.95 7.56 -11.42
N GLU A 43 -0.16 7.21 -10.41
CA GLU A 43 0.42 5.88 -10.30
C GLU A 43 -0.65 4.80 -10.16
N THR A 44 -1.71 5.08 -9.40
CA THR A 44 -2.84 4.16 -9.27
C THR A 44 -3.53 3.92 -10.61
N HIS A 45 -3.72 4.98 -11.39
CA HIS A 45 -4.31 4.88 -12.72
C HIS A 45 -3.41 4.05 -13.65
N GLU A 46 -2.11 4.32 -13.64
CA GLU A 46 -1.16 3.60 -14.48
C GLU A 46 -1.06 2.12 -14.10
N GLU A 47 -1.00 1.80 -12.82
CA GLU A 47 -0.73 0.43 -12.35
C GLU A 47 -1.96 -0.46 -12.37
N VAL A 48 -3.12 0.04 -11.95
CA VAL A 48 -4.32 -0.79 -11.78
C VAL A 48 -5.54 -0.29 -12.56
N GLY A 49 -5.39 0.77 -13.33
CA GLY A 49 -6.45 1.26 -14.21
C GLY A 49 -7.57 2.03 -13.51
N LEU A 50 -7.39 2.42 -12.26
CA LEU A 50 -8.38 3.21 -11.54
C LEU A 50 -8.22 4.68 -11.89
N HIS A 51 -9.21 5.24 -12.59
CA HIS A 51 -9.19 6.66 -12.96
C HIS A 51 -9.31 7.53 -11.69
N PRO A 52 -8.58 8.66 -11.63
CA PRO A 52 -8.67 9.57 -10.48
C PRO A 52 -10.08 9.98 -10.10
N ASP A 53 -10.99 10.12 -11.08
CA ASP A 53 -12.39 10.48 -10.83
C ASP A 53 -13.17 9.43 -10.04
N LYS A 54 -12.64 8.21 -9.94
CA LYS A 54 -13.25 7.10 -9.18
C LYS A 54 -12.74 7.02 -7.75
N ILE A 55 -11.82 7.89 -7.37
CA ILE A 55 -11.16 7.83 -6.07
C ILE A 55 -11.42 9.13 -5.32
N GLU A 56 -11.97 9.02 -4.12
CA GLU A 56 -12.09 10.15 -3.20
C GLU A 56 -10.99 10.05 -2.15
N ILE A 57 -10.10 11.04 -2.12
CA ILE A 57 -9.05 11.10 -1.11
C ILE A 57 -9.67 11.62 0.18
N VAL A 58 -9.57 10.83 1.25
CA VAL A 58 -10.18 11.15 2.54
C VAL A 58 -9.15 11.52 3.61
N GLY A 59 -7.88 11.30 3.36
CA GLY A 59 -6.84 11.65 4.31
C GLY A 59 -5.50 11.05 3.93
N ASN A 60 -4.55 11.21 4.83
CA ASN A 60 -3.23 10.62 4.68
C ASN A 60 -2.67 10.21 6.04
N LEU A 61 -1.73 9.30 6.01
CA LEU A 61 -0.95 8.92 7.17
C LEU A 61 0.30 9.81 7.27
N PRO A 62 0.94 9.88 8.45
CA PRO A 62 2.18 10.63 8.59
C PRO A 62 3.25 10.12 7.63
N LEU A 63 4.17 11.02 7.26
CA LEU A 63 5.32 10.68 6.45
C LEU A 63 6.07 9.49 7.06
N TYR A 64 6.40 8.53 6.22
CA TYR A 64 7.11 7.33 6.61
C TYR A 64 8.44 7.25 5.85
N ARG A 65 9.53 6.99 6.58
CA ARG A 65 10.85 6.77 5.98
C ARG A 65 11.10 5.28 5.86
N THR A 66 11.33 4.83 4.63
CA THR A 66 11.64 3.42 4.38
C THR A 66 13.10 3.12 4.75
N VAL A 67 13.42 1.82 4.85
CA VAL A 67 14.79 1.38 5.10
C VAL A 67 15.74 1.87 4.00
N SER A 68 15.24 1.96 2.78
CA SER A 68 15.99 2.49 1.63
C SER A 68 16.05 4.01 1.57
N ARG A 69 15.60 4.69 2.64
CA ARG A 69 15.65 6.14 2.83
C ARG A 69 14.73 6.94 1.90
N TYR A 70 13.70 6.32 1.36
CA TYR A 70 12.63 7.05 0.69
C TYR A 70 11.66 7.61 1.72
N GLU A 71 11.16 8.81 1.43
CA GLU A 71 10.10 9.42 2.22
C GLU A 71 8.77 9.20 1.49
N VAL A 72 7.82 8.58 2.18
CA VAL A 72 6.53 8.22 1.60
C VAL A 72 5.41 8.82 2.42
N ILE A 73 4.45 9.43 1.75
CA ILE A 73 3.20 9.86 2.36
C ILE A 73 2.09 8.94 1.84
N PRO A 74 1.55 8.05 2.69
CA PRO A 74 0.43 7.22 2.29
C PRO A 74 -0.86 8.03 2.29
N TYR A 75 -1.56 8.05 1.17
CA TYR A 75 -2.88 8.67 1.04
C TYR A 75 -3.94 7.59 1.11
N ILE A 76 -5.07 7.94 1.73
CA ILE A 76 -6.21 7.04 1.86
C ILE A 76 -7.27 7.49 0.89
N GLY A 77 -7.67 6.60 -0.02
CA GLY A 77 -8.69 6.87 -1.01
C GLY A 77 -9.80 5.85 -0.97
N PHE A 78 -11.03 6.33 -1.13
CA PHE A 78 -12.19 5.47 -1.35
C PHE A 78 -12.44 5.30 -2.84
N ILE A 79 -12.70 4.07 -3.26
CA ILE A 79 -13.16 3.80 -4.61
C ILE A 79 -14.68 3.98 -4.58
N CYS A 80 -15.16 5.05 -5.23
CA CYS A 80 -16.53 5.54 -5.08
C CYS A 80 -17.59 4.70 -5.78
N ALA A 81 -17.19 3.88 -6.76
CA ALA A 81 -18.12 3.08 -7.54
C ALA A 81 -17.45 1.80 -8.01
N PRO A 82 -18.21 0.74 -8.27
CA PRO A 82 -17.63 -0.45 -8.89
C PRO A 82 -16.93 -0.07 -10.18
N THR A 83 -15.71 -0.53 -10.33
CA THR A 83 -14.91 -0.24 -11.50
C THR A 83 -14.01 -1.44 -11.80
N ASP A 84 -13.69 -1.60 -13.08
CA ASP A 84 -12.83 -2.68 -13.50
C ASP A 84 -11.37 -2.34 -13.19
N ILE A 85 -10.64 -3.33 -12.70
CA ILE A 85 -9.21 -3.24 -12.49
C ILE A 85 -8.53 -3.69 -13.79
N ILE A 86 -7.70 -2.82 -14.34
CA ILE A 86 -6.93 -3.10 -15.55
C ILE A 86 -5.46 -2.97 -15.21
N LEU A 87 -4.77 -4.10 -15.10
CA LEU A 87 -3.39 -4.13 -14.64
C LEU A 87 -2.40 -3.79 -15.75
N ASP A 88 -1.40 -2.98 -15.42
CA ASP A 88 -0.19 -2.88 -16.20
C ASP A 88 0.71 -4.04 -15.80
N LYS A 89 0.75 -5.09 -16.61
CA LYS A 89 1.51 -6.31 -16.30
C LYS A 89 3.01 -6.12 -16.26
N ASN A 90 3.51 -4.99 -16.73
CA ASN A 90 4.93 -4.65 -16.59
C ASN A 90 5.28 -4.28 -15.15
N GLU A 91 4.31 -3.80 -14.37
CA GLU A 91 4.52 -3.33 -13.01
C GLU A 91 3.82 -4.21 -11.96
N VAL A 92 2.63 -4.70 -12.28
CA VAL A 92 1.75 -5.39 -11.34
C VAL A 92 1.36 -6.75 -11.88
N ASP A 93 1.64 -7.79 -11.11
CA ASP A 93 1.27 -9.16 -11.47
C ASP A 93 -0.20 -9.43 -11.19
N SER A 94 -0.67 -9.04 -10.01
CA SER A 94 -2.03 -9.33 -9.57
C SER A 94 -2.45 -8.36 -8.47
N THR A 95 -3.74 -8.40 -8.12
CA THR A 95 -4.29 -7.67 -6.99
C THR A 95 -5.10 -8.60 -6.11
N PHE A 96 -5.29 -8.21 -4.86
CA PHE A 96 -6.18 -8.90 -3.94
C PHE A 96 -6.75 -7.91 -2.95
N GLU A 97 -7.85 -8.27 -2.33
CA GLU A 97 -8.53 -7.43 -1.36
C GLU A 97 -8.55 -8.13 0.00
N VAL A 98 -8.37 -7.34 1.05
CA VAL A 98 -8.41 -7.84 2.43
C VAL A 98 -9.46 -7.06 3.20
N PRO A 99 -10.32 -7.72 3.97
CA PRO A 99 -11.29 -6.99 4.79
C PRO A 99 -10.62 -6.00 5.73
N LEU A 100 -11.14 -4.78 5.77
CA LEU A 100 -10.60 -3.75 6.64
C LEU A 100 -10.60 -4.19 8.10
N ASN A 101 -11.65 -4.89 8.54
CA ASN A 101 -11.75 -5.38 9.92
C ASN A 101 -10.59 -6.30 10.27
N PHE A 102 -10.19 -7.16 9.35
CA PHE A 102 -9.04 -8.05 9.56
C PHE A 102 -7.75 -7.23 9.75
N LEU A 103 -7.55 -6.23 8.90
CA LEU A 103 -6.34 -5.41 8.92
C LEU A 103 -6.25 -4.53 10.17
N MET A 104 -7.38 -4.06 10.68
CA MET A 104 -7.39 -3.17 11.85
C MET A 104 -7.28 -3.94 13.17
N ASP A 105 -7.45 -5.25 13.14
CA ASP A 105 -7.26 -6.10 14.32
C ASP A 105 -5.77 -6.39 14.53
N LYS A 106 -5.19 -5.78 15.54
CA LYS A 106 -3.75 -5.91 15.84
C LYS A 106 -3.33 -7.33 16.22
N ASN A 107 -4.28 -8.21 16.58
CA ASN A 107 -3.99 -9.61 16.81
C ASN A 107 -3.54 -10.33 15.54
N ASN A 108 -3.84 -9.77 14.38
CA ASN A 108 -3.41 -10.31 13.09
C ASN A 108 -2.04 -9.77 12.65
N HIS A 109 -1.44 -8.88 13.45
CA HIS A 109 -0.13 -8.31 13.15
C HIS A 109 0.95 -9.05 13.93
N LEU A 110 1.92 -9.57 13.21
CA LEU A 110 3.11 -10.18 13.80
C LEU A 110 4.21 -9.14 13.79
N ILE A 111 4.97 -9.08 14.87
CA ILE A 111 6.06 -8.12 15.01
C ILE A 111 7.36 -8.88 15.19
N HIS A 112 8.33 -8.58 14.33
CA HIS A 112 9.68 -9.10 14.46
C HIS A 112 10.63 -7.93 14.74
N TRP A 113 11.37 -7.99 15.83
CA TRP A 113 12.30 -6.94 16.20
C TRP A 113 13.66 -7.20 15.55
N VAL A 114 14.10 -6.25 14.73
CA VAL A 114 15.39 -6.31 14.06
C VAL A 114 16.37 -5.42 14.78
N LYS A 115 17.51 -5.97 15.18
CA LYS A 115 18.56 -5.22 15.86
C LYS A 115 19.51 -4.62 14.82
N ARG A 116 19.71 -3.30 14.94
CA ARG A 116 20.62 -2.54 14.08
C ARG A 116 21.50 -1.65 14.96
N LYS A 117 22.48 -0.98 14.34
CA LYS A 117 23.43 -0.08 15.07
C LYS A 117 22.71 0.97 15.92
N ASP A 118 21.57 1.49 15.42
CA ASP A 118 20.82 2.56 16.07
C ASP A 118 19.73 2.06 17.02
N GLY A 119 19.70 0.75 17.31
CA GLY A 119 18.72 0.18 18.23
C GLY A 119 17.90 -0.93 17.59
N GLN A 120 16.75 -1.22 18.18
CA GLN A 120 15.84 -2.24 17.68
C GLN A 120 14.67 -1.58 16.94
N PHE A 121 14.31 -2.16 15.80
CA PHE A 121 13.22 -1.67 14.97
C PHE A 121 12.21 -2.78 14.71
N PRO A 122 10.91 -2.46 14.77
CA PRO A 122 9.88 -3.46 14.48
C PRO A 122 9.72 -3.65 12.97
N VAL A 123 9.59 -4.90 12.55
CA VAL A 123 9.17 -5.23 11.21
C VAL A 123 7.83 -5.96 11.33
N TYR A 124 6.82 -5.46 10.63
CA TYR A 124 5.47 -6.00 10.74
C TYR A 124 5.19 -6.98 9.63
N PHE A 125 4.42 -8.02 9.97
CA PHE A 125 3.95 -9.04 9.03
C PHE A 125 2.47 -9.26 9.28
N ILE A 126 1.67 -9.22 8.22
CA ILE A 126 0.24 -9.46 8.29
C ILE A 126 -0.11 -10.54 7.26
N PRO A 127 -0.06 -11.82 7.66
CA PRO A 127 -0.41 -12.90 6.75
C PRO A 127 -1.90 -12.88 6.42
N TRP A 128 -2.22 -13.04 5.14
CA TRP A 128 -3.59 -13.16 4.66
C TRP A 128 -3.64 -14.20 3.55
N LYS A 129 -4.25 -15.36 3.82
CA LYS A 129 -4.30 -16.47 2.88
C LYS A 129 -2.89 -16.82 2.41
N GLU A 130 -2.67 -16.90 1.09
CA GLU A 130 -1.35 -17.17 0.51
C GLU A 130 -0.43 -15.94 0.47
N HIS A 131 -0.93 -14.78 0.88
CA HIS A 131 -0.16 -13.54 0.82
C HIS A 131 0.47 -13.21 2.17
N ASN A 132 1.66 -12.64 2.13
CA ASN A 132 2.32 -12.12 3.31
C ASN A 132 2.55 -10.61 3.12
N ILE A 133 1.76 -9.81 3.83
CA ILE A 133 1.90 -8.36 3.83
C ILE A 133 2.98 -8.01 4.85
N TRP A 134 4.07 -7.39 4.41
CA TRP A 134 5.17 -7.13 5.33
C TRP A 134 5.91 -5.83 4.97
N GLY A 135 6.86 -5.44 5.81
CA GLY A 135 7.71 -4.29 5.57
C GLY A 135 6.94 -2.98 5.63
N ALA A 136 7.27 -2.05 4.72
CA ALA A 136 6.65 -0.73 4.69
C ALA A 136 5.13 -0.82 4.48
N THR A 137 4.67 -1.73 3.62
CA THR A 137 3.24 -1.91 3.36
C THR A 137 2.49 -2.29 4.65
N ALA A 138 3.03 -3.24 5.41
CA ALA A 138 2.45 -3.62 6.70
C ALA A 138 2.54 -2.49 7.72
N ALA A 139 3.62 -1.70 7.69
CA ALA A 139 3.78 -0.55 8.58
C ALA A 139 2.70 0.50 8.32
N PHE A 140 2.32 0.73 7.06
CA PHE A 140 1.22 1.64 6.73
C PHE A 140 -0.10 1.13 7.30
N VAL A 141 -0.37 -0.16 7.17
CA VAL A 141 -1.57 -0.77 7.75
C VAL A 141 -1.56 -0.64 9.27
N ARG A 142 -0.41 -0.89 9.90
CA ARG A 142 -0.26 -0.76 11.35
C ARG A 142 -0.52 0.66 11.82
N ASN A 143 0.02 1.65 11.11
CA ASN A 143 -0.23 3.06 11.42
C ASN A 143 -1.70 3.41 11.30
N LEU A 144 -2.36 2.91 10.26
CA LEU A 144 -3.80 3.13 10.10
C LEU A 144 -4.58 2.51 11.26
N SER A 145 -4.20 1.31 11.71
CA SER A 145 -4.87 0.63 12.81
C SER A 145 -4.80 1.40 14.13
N ASN A 146 -3.82 2.28 14.29
CA ASN A 146 -3.70 3.10 15.50
C ASN A 146 -4.78 4.20 15.58
N HIS A 147 -5.52 4.43 14.52
CA HIS A 147 -6.61 5.41 14.47
C HIS A 147 -8.00 4.78 14.66
N PHE A 148 -8.05 3.49 14.93
CA PHE A 148 -9.29 2.75 15.12
C PHE A 148 -9.43 2.24 16.54
#